data_47e8517a6117964847de83869deaa5f9
#
_entry.id   47e8517a6117964847de83869deaa5f9
#
_cell.length_a   1.000
_cell.length_b   1.000
_cell.length_c   1.000
_cell.angle_alpha   90.00
_cell.angle_beta   90.00
_cell.angle_gamma   90.00
#
_symmetry.space_group_name_H-M   'P 1'
#
loop_
_entity.id
_entity.type
_entity.pdbx_description
1 polymer ?
#
loop_
_entity_poly.entity_id
_entity_poly.type
_entity_poly.pdbx_seq_one_letter_code
_entity_poly.pdbx_strand_id
1 'polypeptide(L)'
;MGKSTFVNRVLGRRQAVVADEPGTTRDRSYNRGEWAGRELLLVDTGGMEPLAKSGLEALVTLQARVAVEEADVIIHLADARLGVTEADAAIARELRRSGAKVVLTVNKLDNPADDFGRYPFYALGEGEPYAISASHGLGMGDLLDVVVSLLPEGDEPEEEASLPRVAVTGRPNVGKSTLLNRLLGSERTVVSEVAGTTTDAVEHEIEVQDAPDGAATRFLLLDTAGVSRSARRAEGVPYYSTLKTEGAIRRSDVSLLLVDAVQGLVSEDLRLARRVEEAGRACGILINKRDLVARERLREIEDTLAVRMTDLKPPALSISALTGAGTDKVMSLVAQLYVAHNLRIPTHEVAELVNALVDRNPAPKGVKIPFAAQTGTSPPRFTLFATRPKDVPEGYLRYVENSLRERYELYGVSVRLRLKSSR
;
A
#
# COMPACT_ATOMS: atom_id res chain seq x y z
N MET A 1 0.75 -18.83 21.80
CA MET A 1 0.61 -19.16 20.36
C MET A 1 1.88 -18.96 19.54
N GLY A 2 2.66 -17.90 19.75
CA GLY A 2 3.92 -17.63 19.03
C GLY A 2 3.75 -16.86 17.72
N LYS A 3 2.73 -16.00 17.60
CA LYS A 3 2.47 -15.18 16.42
C LYS A 3 3.68 -14.34 15.99
N SER A 4 4.24 -13.55 16.90
CA SER A 4 5.42 -12.71 16.60
C SER A 4 6.64 -13.53 16.22
N THR A 5 6.84 -14.72 16.82
CA THR A 5 7.91 -15.63 16.42
C THR A 5 7.69 -16.15 15.00
N PHE A 6 6.46 -16.47 14.64
CA PHE A 6 6.05 -16.88 13.30
C PHE A 6 6.33 -15.78 12.28
N VAL A 7 5.82 -14.57 12.52
CA VAL A 7 6.03 -13.41 11.64
C VAL A 7 7.52 -13.14 11.46
N ASN A 8 8.28 -13.04 12.55
CA ASN A 8 9.73 -12.83 12.49
C ASN A 8 10.46 -13.95 11.72
N ARG A 9 9.99 -15.19 11.80
CA ARG A 9 10.59 -16.31 11.07
C ARG A 9 10.31 -16.22 9.56
N VAL A 10 9.10 -15.84 9.17
CA VAL A 10 8.75 -15.61 7.76
C VAL A 10 9.58 -14.46 7.19
N LEU A 11 9.74 -13.37 7.94
CA LEU A 11 10.51 -12.20 7.56
C LEU A 11 12.04 -12.43 7.56
N GLY A 12 12.55 -13.30 8.45
CA GLY A 12 13.98 -13.54 8.67
C GLY A 12 14.65 -14.41 7.59
N ARG A 13 13.93 -14.99 6.65
CA ARG A 13 14.51 -15.71 5.50
C ARG A 13 14.68 -14.83 4.27
N ARG A 14 15.65 -13.88 4.35
CA ARG A 14 16.13 -12.94 3.32
C ARG A 14 15.21 -11.76 2.98
N GLN A 15 15.62 -10.62 3.48
CA GLN A 15 15.24 -9.24 3.16
C GLN A 15 13.83 -8.78 3.62
N ALA A 16 13.66 -8.71 4.95
CA ALA A 16 12.74 -7.73 5.51
C ALA A 16 13.50 -6.42 5.74
N VAL A 17 13.11 -5.36 5.07
CA VAL A 17 13.44 -4.01 5.52
C VAL A 17 12.45 -3.72 6.66
N VAL A 18 12.90 -3.99 7.89
CA VAL A 18 12.21 -3.56 9.10
C VAL A 18 12.46 -2.07 9.21
N ALA A 19 11.46 -1.26 8.97
CA ALA A 19 11.46 0.12 9.41
C ALA A 19 11.00 0.13 10.89
N ASP A 20 11.92 -0.13 11.80
CA ASP A 20 11.76 0.19 13.22
C ASP A 20 12.00 1.69 13.39
N GLU A 21 10.95 2.49 13.42
CA GLU A 21 11.00 3.80 14.06
C GLU A 21 10.40 3.68 15.48
N PRO A 22 11.19 3.90 16.54
CA PRO A 22 10.67 3.91 17.91
C PRO A 22 9.89 5.22 18.13
N GLY A 23 8.59 5.13 18.31
CA GLY A 23 7.81 6.27 18.80
C GLY A 23 6.40 6.48 18.29
N THR A 24 5.78 5.54 17.59
CA THR A 24 4.35 5.64 17.25
C THR A 24 3.56 4.46 17.77
N THR A 25 2.69 4.78 18.69
CA THR A 25 1.61 4.02 19.32
C THR A 25 1.00 2.91 18.43
N ARG A 26 1.13 1.64 18.90
CA ARG A 26 0.11 0.57 18.88
C ARG A 26 -0.67 0.39 17.58
N ASP A 27 0.00 0.26 16.43
CA ASP A 27 -0.66 -0.02 15.17
C ASP A 27 -0.20 -1.33 14.55
N ARG A 28 -1.09 -2.00 13.82
CA ARG A 28 -0.84 -3.26 13.10
C ARG A 28 0.49 -3.20 12.38
N SER A 29 1.39 -4.14 12.66
CA SER A 29 2.63 -4.26 11.91
C SER A 29 2.33 -4.93 10.58
N TYR A 30 2.42 -4.16 9.51
CA TYR A 30 2.40 -4.66 8.16
C TYR A 30 3.83 -5.00 7.74
N ASN A 31 4.08 -6.27 7.55
CA ASN A 31 5.42 -6.75 7.22
C ASN A 31 5.43 -7.33 5.80
N ARG A 32 6.36 -6.87 4.97
CA ARG A 32 6.54 -7.43 3.63
C ARG A 32 7.50 -8.59 3.68
N GLY A 33 7.08 -9.72 3.12
CA GLY A 33 7.92 -10.90 2.90
C GLY A 33 7.86 -11.32 1.44
N GLU A 34 8.72 -12.25 1.05
CA GLU A 34 8.72 -12.88 -0.27
C GLU A 34 8.82 -14.39 -0.10
N TRP A 35 7.99 -15.16 -0.79
CA TRP A 35 8.06 -16.61 -0.83
C TRP A 35 7.79 -17.13 -2.24
N ALA A 36 8.62 -18.04 -2.72
CA ALA A 36 8.52 -18.63 -4.07
C ALA A 36 8.39 -17.58 -5.20
N GLY A 37 9.04 -16.42 -5.06
CA GLY A 37 8.99 -15.31 -6.04
C GLY A 37 7.76 -14.41 -5.90
N ARG A 38 6.84 -14.67 -4.97
CA ARG A 38 5.67 -13.84 -4.70
C ARG A 38 5.88 -12.94 -3.49
N GLU A 39 5.53 -11.67 -3.62
CA GLU A 39 5.50 -10.74 -2.49
C GLU A 39 4.28 -11.03 -1.60
N LEU A 40 4.52 -11.13 -0.29
CA LEU A 40 3.51 -11.36 0.75
C LEU A 40 3.45 -10.15 1.67
N LEU A 41 2.25 -9.72 2.00
CA LEU A 41 2.02 -8.73 3.04
C LEU A 41 1.46 -9.43 4.29
N LEU A 42 2.30 -9.63 5.30
CA LEU A 42 1.88 -10.22 6.56
C LEU A 42 1.33 -9.15 7.49
N VAL A 43 0.12 -9.39 7.99
CA VAL A 43 -0.54 -8.52 8.97
C VAL A 43 -0.56 -9.23 10.32
N ASP A 44 0.21 -8.72 11.31
CA ASP A 44 0.17 -9.26 12.67
C ASP A 44 -1.00 -8.64 13.44
N THR A 45 -1.99 -9.46 13.75
CA THR A 45 -3.14 -9.07 14.61
C THR A 45 -2.83 -9.18 16.11
N GLY A 46 -1.61 -9.56 16.50
CA GLY A 46 -1.23 -9.91 17.87
C GLY A 46 -0.54 -8.85 18.71
N GLY A 47 -0.22 -7.68 18.14
CA GLY A 47 0.40 -6.57 18.89
C GLY A 47 -0.55 -5.80 19.81
N MET A 48 -1.74 -6.31 20.08
CA MET A 48 -2.81 -5.62 20.81
C MET A 48 -2.99 -6.24 22.19
N GLU A 49 -2.21 -5.76 23.16
CA GLU A 49 -2.46 -6.08 24.56
C GLU A 49 -3.73 -5.39 25.07
N PRO A 50 -4.59 -6.09 25.83
CA PRO A 50 -5.80 -5.51 26.38
C PRO A 50 -5.45 -4.59 27.55
N LEU A 51 -5.57 -3.27 27.34
CA LEU A 51 -5.59 -2.29 28.43
C LEU A 51 -7.03 -1.87 28.71
N ALA A 52 -7.50 -2.24 29.92
CA ALA A 52 -8.70 -1.80 30.61
C ALA A 52 -10.06 -2.43 30.22
N LYS A 53 -10.75 -2.83 31.28
CA LYS A 53 -11.96 -3.66 31.41
C LYS A 53 -13.30 -3.01 30.99
N SER A 54 -13.35 -2.13 30.01
CA SER A 54 -14.66 -1.70 29.44
C SER A 54 -14.48 -0.97 28.11
N GLY A 55 -15.01 -1.51 27.04
CA GLY A 55 -15.01 -0.91 25.70
C GLY A 55 -13.92 -1.41 24.76
N LEU A 56 -12.84 -2.03 25.24
CA LEU A 56 -11.71 -2.45 24.43
C LEU A 56 -11.91 -3.81 23.73
N GLU A 57 -12.68 -4.72 24.31
CA GLU A 57 -13.01 -6.01 23.69
C GLU A 57 -13.77 -5.82 22.37
N ALA A 58 -14.64 -4.82 22.30
CA ALA A 58 -15.34 -4.47 21.07
C ALA A 58 -14.41 -3.90 19.99
N LEU A 59 -13.38 -3.12 20.38
CA LEU A 59 -12.39 -2.54 19.49
C LEU A 59 -11.41 -3.60 18.94
N VAL A 60 -10.97 -4.54 19.80
CA VAL A 60 -10.11 -5.67 19.40
C VAL A 60 -10.86 -6.60 18.46
N THR A 61 -12.14 -6.87 18.74
CA THR A 61 -13.01 -7.67 17.88
C THR A 61 -13.25 -6.99 16.53
N LEU A 62 -13.41 -5.67 16.52
CA LEU A 62 -13.61 -4.89 15.29
C LEU A 62 -12.35 -4.88 14.40
N GLN A 63 -11.19 -4.74 15.00
CA GLN A 63 -9.91 -4.77 14.26
C GLN A 63 -9.59 -6.16 13.70
N ALA A 64 -9.93 -7.22 14.43
CA ALA A 64 -9.80 -8.58 13.93
C ALA A 64 -10.74 -8.83 12.75
N ARG A 65 -11.98 -8.32 12.81
CA ARG A 65 -12.94 -8.43 11.69
C ARG A 65 -12.46 -7.73 10.42
N VAL A 66 -11.95 -6.51 10.54
CA VAL A 66 -11.41 -5.78 9.37
C VAL A 66 -10.19 -6.51 8.78
N ALA A 67 -9.32 -7.13 9.63
CA ALA A 67 -8.21 -7.93 9.12
C ALA A 67 -8.69 -9.19 8.39
N VAL A 68 -9.77 -9.79 8.86
CA VAL A 68 -10.42 -10.97 8.24
C VAL A 68 -11.04 -10.58 6.89
N GLU A 69 -11.65 -9.41 6.80
CA GLU A 69 -12.28 -8.88 5.58
C GLU A 69 -11.26 -8.47 4.51
N GLU A 70 -10.07 -8.00 4.92
CA GLU A 70 -9.02 -7.52 4.00
C GLU A 70 -8.01 -8.61 3.59
N ALA A 71 -7.96 -9.74 4.29
CA ALA A 71 -6.97 -10.79 4.03
C ALA A 71 -7.40 -11.70 2.89
N ASP A 72 -6.51 -11.94 1.92
CA ASP A 72 -6.71 -12.95 0.88
C ASP A 72 -6.66 -14.37 1.45
N VAL A 73 -5.81 -14.59 2.45
CA VAL A 73 -5.65 -15.86 3.17
C VAL A 73 -5.39 -15.58 4.66
N ILE A 74 -6.05 -16.30 5.52
CA ILE A 74 -5.90 -16.18 6.97
C ILE A 74 -5.17 -17.41 7.52
N ILE A 75 -4.11 -17.19 8.27
CA ILE A 75 -3.43 -18.24 9.02
C ILE A 75 -4.00 -18.26 10.44
N HIS A 76 -4.80 -19.27 10.75
CA HIS A 76 -5.26 -19.52 12.11
C HIS A 76 -4.18 -20.29 12.88
N LEU A 77 -3.45 -19.60 13.75
CA LEU A 77 -2.32 -20.18 14.49
C LEU A 77 -2.76 -20.69 15.86
N ALA A 78 -2.72 -21.99 16.06
CA ALA A 78 -2.99 -22.67 17.34
C ALA A 78 -1.69 -23.14 18.03
N ASP A 79 -1.78 -23.49 19.31
CA ASP A 79 -0.65 -23.93 20.15
C ASP A 79 -0.78 -25.42 20.49
N ALA A 80 0.08 -26.26 19.95
CA ALA A 80 0.03 -27.71 20.17
C ALA A 80 0.11 -28.11 21.67
N ARG A 81 0.83 -27.33 22.47
CA ARG A 81 1.04 -27.63 23.90
C ARG A 81 -0.21 -27.36 24.75
N LEU A 82 -1.09 -26.48 24.28
CA LEU A 82 -2.34 -26.14 24.96
C LEU A 82 -3.51 -27.03 24.52
N GLY A 83 -3.36 -27.72 23.39
CA GLY A 83 -4.47 -28.39 22.71
C GLY A 83 -5.51 -27.40 22.18
N VAL A 84 -6.66 -27.91 21.75
CA VAL A 84 -7.78 -27.09 21.25
C VAL A 84 -8.43 -26.36 22.41
N THR A 85 -8.43 -25.02 22.37
CA THR A 85 -9.03 -24.17 23.37
C THR A 85 -10.43 -23.68 22.96
N GLU A 86 -11.23 -23.21 23.93
CA GLU A 86 -12.51 -22.56 23.61
C GLU A 86 -12.34 -21.31 22.76
N ALA A 87 -11.23 -20.59 22.90
CA ALA A 87 -10.88 -19.42 22.10
C ALA A 87 -10.63 -19.82 20.63
N ASP A 88 -9.88 -20.91 20.40
CA ASP A 88 -9.64 -21.42 19.04
C ASP A 88 -10.97 -21.84 18.39
N ALA A 89 -11.84 -22.52 19.13
CA ALA A 89 -13.16 -22.92 18.65
C ALA A 89 -14.08 -21.71 18.35
N ALA A 90 -13.97 -20.62 19.10
CA ALA A 90 -14.72 -19.39 18.86
C ALA A 90 -14.21 -18.67 17.58
N ILE A 91 -12.89 -18.56 17.43
CA ILE A 91 -12.24 -17.99 16.23
C ILE A 91 -12.63 -18.81 14.99
N ALA A 92 -12.51 -20.14 15.04
CA ALA A 92 -12.86 -21.02 13.94
C ALA A 92 -14.32 -20.87 13.48
N ARG A 93 -15.26 -20.66 14.43
CA ARG A 93 -16.66 -20.38 14.09
C ARG A 93 -16.84 -19.04 13.37
N GLU A 94 -16.11 -18.02 13.77
CA GLU A 94 -16.19 -16.70 13.15
C GLU A 94 -15.55 -16.69 11.75
N LEU A 95 -14.38 -17.30 11.60
CA LEU A 95 -13.70 -17.44 10.31
C LEU A 95 -14.53 -18.24 9.28
N ARG A 96 -15.20 -19.31 9.70
CA ARG A 96 -16.12 -20.05 8.82
C ARG A 96 -17.34 -19.22 8.39
N ARG A 97 -17.82 -18.31 9.23
CA ARG A 97 -18.94 -17.40 8.88
C ARG A 97 -18.54 -16.32 7.89
N SER A 98 -17.29 -15.89 7.93
CA SER A 98 -16.78 -14.87 7.00
C SER A 98 -16.57 -15.41 5.58
N GLY A 99 -16.50 -16.73 5.40
CA GLY A 99 -16.20 -17.34 4.10
C GLY A 99 -14.73 -17.14 3.64
N ALA A 100 -13.88 -16.64 4.52
CA ALA A 100 -12.47 -16.40 4.23
C ALA A 100 -11.70 -17.71 3.99
N LYS A 101 -10.66 -17.67 3.17
CA LYS A 101 -9.73 -18.78 2.99
C LYS A 101 -8.84 -18.90 4.24
N VAL A 102 -8.98 -19.99 4.97
CA VAL A 102 -8.27 -20.21 6.24
C VAL A 102 -7.30 -21.37 6.10
N VAL A 103 -6.08 -21.18 6.60
CA VAL A 103 -5.06 -22.23 6.76
C VAL A 103 -4.85 -22.46 8.24
N LEU A 104 -5.36 -23.58 8.76
CA LEU A 104 -5.18 -23.96 10.16
C LEU A 104 -3.74 -24.43 10.39
N THR A 105 -3.07 -23.80 11.32
CA THR A 105 -1.64 -24.01 11.59
C THR A 105 -1.41 -24.29 13.06
N VAL A 106 -0.81 -25.43 13.37
CA VAL A 106 -0.51 -25.87 14.75
C VAL A 106 0.97 -25.70 15.01
N ASN A 107 1.29 -24.73 15.88
CA ASN A 107 2.66 -24.34 16.21
C ASN A 107 3.20 -25.05 17.46
N LYS A 108 4.52 -25.02 17.64
CA LYS A 108 5.27 -25.65 18.74
C LYS A 108 5.34 -27.17 18.67
N LEU A 109 5.26 -27.72 17.49
CA LEU A 109 5.63 -29.10 17.19
C LEU A 109 7.12 -29.11 16.85
N ASP A 110 7.94 -29.15 17.90
CA ASP A 110 9.38 -28.89 17.80
C ASP A 110 10.18 -30.12 17.34
N ASN A 111 9.55 -31.30 17.31
CA ASN A 111 10.13 -32.54 16.80
C ASN A 111 9.26 -33.08 15.65
N PRO A 112 9.84 -33.50 14.50
CA PRO A 112 9.10 -34.13 13.41
C PRO A 112 8.31 -35.39 13.85
N ALA A 113 8.76 -36.07 14.91
CA ALA A 113 8.02 -37.23 15.46
C ALA A 113 6.71 -36.83 16.15
N ASP A 114 6.51 -35.55 16.51
CA ASP A 114 5.34 -35.05 17.21
C ASP A 114 4.20 -34.61 16.25
N ASP A 115 4.31 -34.92 14.96
CA ASP A 115 3.33 -34.54 13.92
C ASP A 115 1.90 -34.97 14.30
N PHE A 116 1.74 -36.04 15.05
CA PHE A 116 0.45 -36.47 15.58
C PHE A 116 -0.25 -35.45 16.49
N GLY A 117 0.48 -34.50 17.06
CA GLY A 117 -0.04 -33.41 17.89
C GLY A 117 -0.98 -32.45 17.14
N ARG A 118 -1.00 -32.48 15.82
CA ARG A 118 -1.93 -31.68 15.00
C ARG A 118 -3.33 -32.28 14.90
N TYR A 119 -3.50 -33.59 15.03
CA TYR A 119 -4.77 -34.26 14.77
C TYR A 119 -5.96 -33.82 15.63
N PRO A 120 -5.82 -33.48 16.92
CA PRO A 120 -6.92 -32.93 17.69
C PRO A 120 -7.55 -31.68 17.10
N PHE A 121 -6.78 -30.91 16.33
CA PHE A 121 -7.21 -29.64 15.75
C PHE A 121 -8.13 -29.80 14.52
N TYR A 122 -8.29 -30.98 13.96
CA TYR A 122 -9.36 -31.26 13.00
C TYR A 122 -10.76 -30.97 13.56
N ALA A 123 -10.91 -31.00 14.88
CA ALA A 123 -12.16 -30.64 15.56
C ALA A 123 -12.60 -29.19 15.30
N LEU A 124 -11.70 -28.29 14.88
CA LEU A 124 -12.01 -26.91 14.52
C LEU A 124 -12.75 -26.81 13.17
N GLY A 125 -12.66 -27.81 12.31
CA GLY A 125 -13.38 -27.87 11.03
C GLY A 125 -12.90 -26.84 9.99
N GLU A 126 -11.62 -26.47 10.01
CA GLU A 126 -10.99 -25.53 9.09
C GLU A 126 -10.09 -26.24 8.04
N GLY A 127 -10.30 -27.52 7.82
CA GLY A 127 -9.50 -28.31 6.89
C GLY A 127 -8.32 -29.02 7.56
N GLU A 128 -7.28 -29.32 6.79
CA GLU A 128 -6.06 -29.99 7.26
C GLU A 128 -5.22 -29.07 8.12
N PRO A 129 -4.88 -29.47 9.38
CA PRO A 129 -3.99 -28.67 10.22
C PRO A 129 -2.52 -28.86 9.80
N TYR A 130 -1.81 -27.76 9.55
CA TYR A 130 -0.38 -27.76 9.22
C TYR A 130 0.47 -27.70 10.48
N ALA A 131 1.33 -28.70 10.66
CA ALA A 131 2.25 -28.77 11.80
C ALA A 131 3.48 -27.90 11.55
N ILE A 132 3.79 -26.99 12.47
CA ILE A 132 4.98 -26.17 12.39
C ILE A 132 5.72 -26.02 13.72
N SER A 133 6.99 -25.66 13.62
CA SER A 133 7.74 -25.03 14.71
C SER A 133 8.29 -23.69 14.25
N ALA A 134 7.65 -22.60 14.62
CA ALA A 134 8.11 -21.27 14.29
C ALA A 134 9.50 -20.94 14.87
N SER A 135 9.84 -21.52 16.04
CA SER A 135 11.14 -21.38 16.68
C SER A 135 12.25 -22.09 15.92
N HIS A 136 12.00 -23.30 15.41
CA HIS A 136 12.99 -24.13 14.72
C HIS A 136 12.88 -24.05 13.18
N GLY A 137 11.78 -23.50 12.65
CA GLY A 137 11.55 -23.36 11.21
C GLY A 137 11.07 -24.64 10.53
N LEU A 138 10.61 -25.66 11.30
CA LEU A 138 10.07 -26.89 10.78
C LEU A 138 8.67 -26.66 10.20
N GLY A 139 8.33 -27.29 9.07
CA GLY A 139 7.02 -27.18 8.43
C GLY A 139 6.67 -25.83 7.83
N MET A 140 7.56 -24.83 7.97
CA MET A 140 7.30 -23.46 7.49
C MET A 140 7.28 -23.35 5.96
N GLY A 141 8.05 -24.19 5.26
CA GLY A 141 8.07 -24.20 3.80
C GLY A 141 6.76 -24.69 3.25
N ASP A 142 6.31 -25.86 3.68
CA ASP A 142 5.07 -26.51 3.23
C ASP A 142 3.85 -25.62 3.52
N LEU A 143 3.82 -24.99 4.72
CA LEU A 143 2.78 -24.03 5.06
C LEU A 143 2.76 -22.83 4.10
N LEU A 144 3.91 -22.23 3.83
CA LEU A 144 3.99 -21.04 2.97
C LEU A 144 3.68 -21.37 1.50
N ASP A 145 4.03 -22.57 1.03
CA ASP A 145 3.66 -23.05 -0.30
C ASP A 145 2.14 -23.16 -0.44
N VAL A 146 1.46 -23.71 0.61
CA VAL A 146 0.00 -23.76 0.65
C VAL A 146 -0.61 -22.37 0.71
N VAL A 147 -0.10 -21.48 1.56
CA VAL A 147 -0.58 -20.07 1.63
C VAL A 147 -0.45 -19.41 0.26
N VAL A 148 0.69 -19.53 -0.40
CA VAL A 148 0.92 -18.95 -1.74
C VAL A 148 -0.02 -19.54 -2.79
N SER A 149 -0.31 -20.86 -2.72
CA SER A 149 -1.25 -21.50 -3.65
C SER A 149 -2.71 -21.05 -3.48
N LEU A 150 -3.07 -20.59 -2.28
CA LEU A 150 -4.41 -20.08 -1.96
C LEU A 150 -4.56 -18.58 -2.21
N LEU A 151 -3.45 -17.84 -2.29
CA LEU A 151 -3.49 -16.45 -2.70
C LEU A 151 -4.09 -16.37 -4.10
N PRO A 152 -4.85 -15.31 -4.40
CA PRO A 152 -5.24 -15.04 -5.76
C PRO A 152 -3.99 -15.18 -6.63
N GLU A 153 -4.06 -15.90 -7.75
CA GLU A 153 -2.95 -15.94 -8.69
C GLU A 153 -2.59 -14.49 -8.90
N GLY A 154 -1.36 -14.12 -8.48
CA GLY A 154 -0.90 -12.78 -8.74
C GLY A 154 -0.91 -12.67 -10.23
N ASP A 155 -1.79 -11.90 -10.76
CA ASP A 155 -1.79 -11.53 -12.14
C ASP A 155 -0.35 -11.10 -12.49
N GLU A 156 0.45 -12.03 -13.08
CA GLU A 156 1.18 -11.57 -14.24
C GLU A 156 0.07 -11.04 -15.11
N PRO A 157 0.02 -9.75 -15.42
CA PRO A 157 -1.09 -9.24 -16.18
C PRO A 157 -1.06 -9.92 -17.55
N GLU A 158 -1.84 -10.98 -17.75
CA GLU A 158 -2.58 -11.09 -18.99
C GLU A 158 -3.36 -9.79 -19.03
N GLU A 159 -3.04 -8.99 -20.03
CA GLU A 159 -3.67 -7.72 -20.36
C GLU A 159 -5.16 -7.88 -20.67
N GLU A 160 -5.96 -8.26 -19.71
CA GLU A 160 -7.28 -7.68 -19.57
C GLU A 160 -7.07 -6.44 -18.73
N ALA A 161 -7.04 -5.30 -19.39
CA ALA A 161 -6.72 -4.01 -18.85
C ALA A 161 -7.63 -3.71 -17.65
N SER A 162 -7.23 -4.13 -16.45
CA SER A 162 -7.90 -3.70 -15.23
C SER A 162 -7.78 -2.18 -15.21
N LEU A 163 -8.94 -1.53 -15.19
CA LEU A 163 -8.98 -0.08 -15.21
C LEU A 163 -8.13 0.49 -14.07
N PRO A 164 -7.30 1.50 -14.34
CA PRO A 164 -6.49 2.13 -13.31
C PRO A 164 -7.35 2.61 -12.14
N ARG A 165 -6.92 2.35 -10.93
CA ARG A 165 -7.66 2.66 -9.70
C ARG A 165 -7.19 3.96 -9.09
N VAL A 166 -8.15 4.83 -8.76
CA VAL A 166 -7.89 6.16 -8.18
C VAL A 166 -8.53 6.25 -6.80
N ALA A 167 -7.72 6.51 -5.77
CA ALA A 167 -8.20 6.78 -4.43
C ALA A 167 -8.20 8.28 -4.13
N VAL A 168 -9.28 8.78 -3.50
CA VAL A 168 -9.34 10.15 -2.96
C VAL A 168 -9.14 10.08 -1.45
N THR A 169 -8.04 10.61 -0.96
CA THR A 169 -7.61 10.54 0.44
C THR A 169 -7.54 11.94 1.07
N GLY A 170 -7.45 12.00 2.38
CA GLY A 170 -7.36 13.27 3.11
C GLY A 170 -8.13 13.23 4.43
N ARG A 171 -7.89 14.23 5.26
CA ARG A 171 -8.51 14.39 6.58
C ARG A 171 -10.05 14.48 6.51
N PRO A 172 -10.77 14.29 7.61
CA PRO A 172 -12.20 14.58 7.68
C PRO A 172 -12.49 16.04 7.28
N ASN A 173 -13.61 16.28 6.61
CA ASN A 173 -14.13 17.62 6.23
C ASN A 173 -13.27 18.43 5.25
N VAL A 174 -12.26 17.84 4.61
CA VAL A 174 -11.48 18.52 3.53
C VAL A 174 -12.23 18.59 2.20
N GLY A 175 -13.40 17.90 2.07
CA GLY A 175 -14.25 17.95 0.88
C GLY A 175 -14.18 16.75 -0.05
N LYS A 176 -13.74 15.57 0.44
CA LYS A 176 -13.65 14.34 -0.35
C LYS A 176 -14.98 13.95 -1.02
N SER A 177 -16.03 13.82 -0.24
CA SER A 177 -17.38 13.47 -0.77
C SER A 177 -17.91 14.52 -1.76
N THR A 178 -17.61 15.80 -1.52
CA THR A 178 -17.99 16.88 -2.43
C THR A 178 -17.28 16.76 -3.76
N LEU A 179 -15.97 16.45 -3.72
CA LEU A 179 -15.17 16.23 -4.93
C LEU A 179 -15.68 15.00 -5.70
N LEU A 180 -15.88 13.87 -5.00
CA LEU A 180 -16.38 12.65 -5.61
C LEU A 180 -17.72 12.89 -6.32
N ASN A 181 -18.69 13.51 -5.63
CA ASN A 181 -19.99 13.86 -6.23
C ASN A 181 -19.83 14.79 -7.44
N ARG A 182 -18.87 15.70 -7.41
CA ARG A 182 -18.59 16.61 -8.53
C ARG A 182 -18.00 15.87 -9.73
N LEU A 183 -17.05 14.99 -9.51
CA LEU A 183 -16.44 14.18 -10.57
C LEU A 183 -17.45 13.23 -11.20
N LEU A 184 -18.29 12.58 -10.40
CA LEU A 184 -19.34 11.67 -10.85
C LEU A 184 -20.52 12.40 -11.55
N GLY A 185 -20.79 13.65 -11.21
CA GLY A 185 -21.89 14.45 -11.77
C GLY A 185 -21.46 15.38 -12.91
N SER A 186 -20.24 15.30 -13.43
CA SER A 186 -19.78 16.16 -14.52
C SER A 186 -20.26 15.65 -15.88
N GLU A 187 -20.66 16.55 -16.78
CA GLU A 187 -21.10 16.21 -18.16
C GLU A 187 -20.02 15.52 -19.01
N ARG A 188 -18.76 15.55 -18.57
CA ARG A 188 -17.61 14.94 -19.23
C ARG A 188 -17.29 13.53 -18.75
N THR A 189 -18.14 12.98 -17.89
CA THR A 189 -17.88 11.71 -17.22
C THR A 189 -19.03 10.75 -17.50
N VAL A 190 -18.76 9.65 -18.18
CA VAL A 190 -19.70 8.54 -18.27
C VAL A 190 -19.48 7.66 -17.04
N VAL A 191 -20.51 7.51 -16.22
CA VAL A 191 -20.44 6.72 -14.98
C VAL A 191 -21.19 5.42 -15.16
N SER A 192 -20.52 4.30 -14.94
CA SER A 192 -21.16 3.00 -14.74
C SER A 192 -20.87 2.49 -13.33
N GLU A 193 -21.91 2.02 -12.62
CA GLU A 193 -21.72 1.31 -11.38
C GLU A 193 -21.22 -0.11 -11.72
N VAL A 194 -20.00 -0.42 -11.36
CA VAL A 194 -19.49 -1.79 -11.44
C VAL A 194 -19.91 -2.48 -10.15
N ALA A 195 -20.88 -3.39 -10.23
CA ALA A 195 -21.22 -4.29 -9.15
C ALA A 195 -20.06 -5.27 -8.95
N GLY A 196 -19.09 -4.87 -8.14
CA GLY A 196 -17.91 -5.69 -7.77
C GLY A 196 -18.20 -6.51 -6.54
N THR A 197 -17.85 -7.76 -6.61
CA THR A 197 -17.69 -8.78 -5.58
C THR A 197 -17.54 -8.26 -4.15
N THR A 198 -18.53 -8.65 -3.33
CA THR A 198 -18.49 -8.84 -1.87
C THR A 198 -17.37 -8.13 -1.08
N THR A 199 -17.46 -6.80 -0.93
CA THR A 199 -17.06 -6.05 0.27
C THR A 199 -17.37 -4.57 0.02
N ASP A 200 -18.15 -3.92 0.83
CA ASP A 200 -18.68 -2.55 0.94
C ASP A 200 -17.96 -1.33 0.28
N ALA A 201 -17.13 -1.48 -0.73
CA ALA A 201 -16.53 -0.41 -1.49
C ALA A 201 -17.25 -0.26 -2.84
N VAL A 202 -18.01 0.80 -3.00
CA VAL A 202 -18.63 1.16 -4.29
C VAL A 202 -17.50 1.71 -5.18
N GLU A 203 -17.24 1.02 -6.27
CA GLU A 203 -16.28 1.46 -7.30
C GLU A 203 -17.08 2.11 -8.42
N HIS A 204 -16.67 3.31 -8.83
CA HIS A 204 -17.29 4.04 -9.92
C HIS A 204 -16.34 4.14 -11.09
N GLU A 205 -16.76 3.68 -12.25
CA GLU A 205 -15.99 3.86 -13.47
C GLU A 205 -16.19 5.27 -14.00
N ILE A 206 -15.06 5.93 -14.32
CA ILE A 206 -15.02 7.28 -14.90
C ILE A 206 -14.26 7.23 -16.21
N GLU A 207 -14.87 7.76 -17.28
CA GLU A 207 -14.21 7.94 -18.57
C GLU A 207 -13.77 9.40 -18.75
N VAL A 208 -12.53 9.60 -19.20
CA VAL A 208 -11.91 10.92 -19.43
C VAL A 208 -11.81 11.15 -20.93
N GLN A 209 -12.46 12.20 -21.43
CA GLN A 209 -12.50 12.50 -22.87
C GLN A 209 -11.20 13.12 -23.42
N ASP A 210 -10.44 13.86 -22.60
CA ASP A 210 -9.23 14.58 -22.98
C ASP A 210 -7.98 14.01 -22.27
N ALA A 211 -7.77 12.69 -22.33
CA ALA A 211 -6.57 12.08 -21.79
C ALA A 211 -5.37 12.36 -22.71
N PRO A 212 -4.14 12.57 -22.16
CA PRO A 212 -2.93 12.65 -22.96
C PRO A 212 -2.74 11.41 -23.84
N ASP A 213 -2.08 11.55 -24.98
CA ASP A 213 -1.78 10.44 -25.90
C ASP A 213 -1.10 9.27 -25.15
N GLY A 214 -1.65 8.07 -25.31
CA GLY A 214 -1.16 6.86 -24.64
C GLY A 214 -1.56 6.71 -23.16
N ALA A 215 -2.36 7.64 -22.61
CA ALA A 215 -2.88 7.53 -21.25
C ALA A 215 -4.19 6.72 -21.22
N ALA A 216 -4.47 6.09 -20.07
CA ALA A 216 -5.76 5.46 -19.84
C ALA A 216 -6.87 6.52 -19.87
N THR A 217 -7.93 6.24 -20.59
CA THR A 217 -9.11 7.11 -20.69
C THR A 217 -10.18 6.74 -19.69
N ARG A 218 -10.12 5.54 -19.10
CA ARG A 218 -11.09 5.00 -18.13
C ARG A 218 -10.39 4.65 -16.83
N PHE A 219 -11.01 5.00 -15.71
CA PHE A 219 -10.47 4.83 -14.36
C PHE A 219 -11.56 4.31 -13.41
N LEU A 220 -11.16 3.53 -12.42
CA LEU A 220 -12.02 3.14 -11.29
C LEU A 220 -11.76 4.06 -10.10
N LEU A 221 -12.76 4.84 -9.72
CA LEU A 221 -12.69 5.69 -8.54
C LEU A 221 -13.11 4.89 -7.31
N LEU A 222 -12.18 4.74 -6.37
CA LEU A 222 -12.41 4.02 -5.11
C LEU A 222 -13.10 4.96 -4.11
N ASP A 223 -14.27 4.57 -3.60
CA ASP A 223 -14.96 5.34 -2.57
C ASP A 223 -14.28 5.17 -1.20
N THR A 224 -13.46 6.16 -0.83
CA THR A 224 -12.84 6.25 0.50
C THR A 224 -13.70 7.01 1.50
N ALA A 225 -14.79 7.67 1.03
CA ALA A 225 -15.57 8.62 1.82
C ALA A 225 -16.89 8.04 2.35
N GLY A 226 -17.25 6.81 1.94
CA GLY A 226 -18.51 6.20 2.36
C GLY A 226 -19.73 6.99 1.85
N VAL A 227 -19.85 7.22 0.55
CA VAL A 227 -21.03 7.81 -0.09
C VAL A 227 -22.26 6.91 0.09
N SER A 228 -22.07 5.62 0.41
CA SER A 228 -23.16 4.70 0.67
C SER A 228 -23.93 5.07 1.95
N ARG A 229 -25.27 4.97 1.89
CA ARG A 229 -26.21 5.30 2.98
C ARG A 229 -25.98 4.51 4.29
N SER A 230 -25.20 3.41 4.24
CA SER A 230 -24.85 2.58 5.40
C SER A 230 -23.77 3.21 6.29
N ALA A 231 -22.88 4.04 5.74
CA ALA A 231 -21.78 4.66 6.49
C ALA A 231 -22.22 5.74 7.49
N ARG A 232 -23.40 6.31 7.36
CA ARG A 232 -23.95 7.31 8.32
C ARG A 232 -24.13 6.78 9.74
N ARG A 233 -24.13 5.45 9.94
CA ARG A 233 -24.23 4.82 11.28
C ARG A 233 -22.89 4.58 11.96
N ALA A 234 -21.75 4.69 11.23
CA ALA A 234 -20.39 4.41 11.73
C ALA A 234 -19.54 5.68 11.92
N GLU A 235 -20.09 6.87 11.74
CA GLU A 235 -19.37 8.17 11.80
C GLU A 235 -18.79 8.55 13.18
N GLY A 236 -18.84 7.69 14.18
CA GLY A 236 -18.38 7.99 15.54
C GLY A 236 -16.95 7.57 15.87
N VAL A 237 -16.21 6.85 15.00
CA VAL A 237 -14.89 6.31 15.36
C VAL A 237 -13.81 6.78 14.37
N PRO A 238 -12.92 7.72 14.79
CA PRO A 238 -11.83 8.24 13.92
C PRO A 238 -10.93 7.15 13.35
N TYR A 239 -10.79 6.04 14.04
CA TYR A 239 -9.96 4.89 13.67
C TYR A 239 -10.49 4.13 12.42
N TYR A 240 -11.79 4.02 12.26
CA TYR A 240 -12.41 3.33 11.11
C TYR A 240 -12.13 4.05 9.78
N SER A 241 -12.08 5.38 9.84
CA SER A 241 -11.74 6.24 8.71
C SER A 241 -10.29 6.02 8.24
N THR A 242 -9.35 5.82 9.16
CA THR A 242 -7.92 5.62 8.85
C THR A 242 -7.68 4.28 8.12
N LEU A 243 -8.33 3.21 8.59
CA LEU A 243 -8.19 1.88 7.98
C LEU A 243 -8.75 1.82 6.55
N LYS A 244 -9.92 2.41 6.33
CA LYS A 244 -10.51 2.51 4.98
C LYS A 244 -9.59 3.30 4.05
N THR A 245 -9.00 4.38 4.55
CA THR A 245 -8.04 5.20 3.77
C THR A 245 -6.81 4.39 3.39
N GLU A 246 -6.24 3.60 4.29
CA GLU A 246 -5.08 2.75 4.01
C GLU A 246 -5.39 1.63 3.01
N GLY A 247 -6.53 0.97 3.17
CA GLY A 247 -6.99 -0.05 2.22
C GLY A 247 -7.18 0.51 0.82
N ALA A 248 -7.76 1.72 0.72
CA ALA A 248 -7.93 2.40 -0.56
C ALA A 248 -6.60 2.82 -1.20
N ILE A 249 -5.66 3.38 -0.42
CA ILE A 249 -4.30 3.71 -0.90
C ILE A 249 -3.63 2.47 -1.48
N ARG A 250 -3.71 1.32 -0.82
CA ARG A 250 -3.06 0.10 -1.29
C ARG A 250 -3.65 -0.45 -2.58
N ARG A 251 -4.97 -0.36 -2.73
CA ARG A 251 -5.68 -0.86 -3.92
C ARG A 251 -5.64 0.11 -5.09
N SER A 252 -5.20 1.36 -4.88
CA SER A 252 -5.12 2.37 -5.94
C SER A 252 -3.77 2.32 -6.67
N ASP A 253 -3.78 2.78 -7.91
CA ASP A 253 -2.57 3.10 -8.68
C ASP A 253 -2.18 4.56 -8.46
N VAL A 254 -3.19 5.43 -8.37
CA VAL A 254 -3.04 6.86 -8.11
C VAL A 254 -3.84 7.25 -6.87
N SER A 255 -3.22 7.97 -5.94
CA SER A 255 -3.86 8.52 -4.76
C SER A 255 -3.86 10.05 -4.81
N LEU A 256 -5.06 10.63 -4.79
CA LEU A 256 -5.26 12.08 -4.72
C LEU A 256 -5.44 12.50 -3.26
N LEU A 257 -4.47 13.23 -2.71
CA LEU A 257 -4.53 13.75 -1.36
C LEU A 257 -5.17 15.13 -1.34
N LEU A 258 -6.35 15.26 -0.71
CA LEU A 258 -7.03 16.53 -0.51
C LEU A 258 -6.49 17.27 0.71
N VAL A 259 -6.09 18.52 0.49
CA VAL A 259 -5.65 19.47 1.52
C VAL A 259 -6.63 20.64 1.57
N ASP A 260 -7.01 21.07 2.76
CA ASP A 260 -7.88 22.24 2.95
C ASP A 260 -7.07 23.55 2.86
N ALA A 261 -7.33 24.39 1.87
CA ALA A 261 -6.63 25.65 1.66
C ALA A 261 -6.76 26.62 2.84
N VAL A 262 -7.89 26.59 3.57
CA VAL A 262 -8.12 27.46 4.72
C VAL A 262 -7.21 27.08 5.88
N GLN A 263 -7.12 25.77 6.17
CA GLN A 263 -6.24 25.28 7.24
C GLN A 263 -4.78 25.20 6.83
N GLY A 264 -4.50 25.06 5.54
CA GLY A 264 -3.17 24.84 5.01
C GLY A 264 -2.68 23.40 5.23
N LEU A 265 -1.41 23.19 4.92
CA LEU A 265 -0.76 21.88 5.06
C LEU A 265 -0.44 21.59 6.53
N VAL A 266 -0.96 20.51 7.07
CA VAL A 266 -0.71 20.08 8.45
C VAL A 266 0.04 18.74 8.49
N SER A 267 0.56 18.38 9.67
CA SER A 267 1.37 17.17 9.85
C SER A 267 0.64 15.88 9.46
N GLU A 268 -0.68 15.84 9.59
CA GLU A 268 -1.49 14.68 9.22
C GLU A 268 -1.54 14.49 7.69
N ASP A 269 -1.62 15.58 6.92
CA ASP A 269 -1.57 15.54 5.46
C ASP A 269 -0.22 14.98 4.98
N LEU A 270 0.88 15.41 5.63
CA LEU A 270 2.22 14.88 5.34
C LEU A 270 2.36 13.40 5.68
N ARG A 271 1.73 12.94 6.77
CA ARG A 271 1.71 11.50 7.12
C ARG A 271 0.96 10.69 6.07
N LEU A 272 -0.19 11.19 5.61
CA LEU A 272 -0.95 10.53 4.54
C LEU A 272 -0.14 10.46 3.23
N ALA A 273 0.52 11.54 2.84
CA ALA A 273 1.39 11.53 1.67
C ALA A 273 2.53 10.51 1.78
N ARG A 274 3.19 10.42 2.95
CA ARG A 274 4.21 9.38 3.20
C ARG A 274 3.65 7.97 3.08
N ARG A 275 2.43 7.71 3.58
CA ARG A 275 1.78 6.39 3.42
C ARG A 275 1.53 6.04 1.96
N VAL A 276 1.15 7.02 1.12
CA VAL A 276 1.01 6.82 -0.32
C VAL A 276 2.36 6.46 -0.94
N GLU A 277 3.42 7.15 -0.57
CA GLU A 277 4.79 6.90 -1.02
C GLU A 277 5.29 5.51 -0.58
N GLU A 278 5.12 5.16 0.69
CA GLU A 278 5.51 3.85 1.25
C GLU A 278 4.78 2.70 0.56
N ALA A 279 3.48 2.90 0.26
CA ALA A 279 2.69 1.96 -0.53
C ALA A 279 3.14 1.88 -2.00
N GLY A 280 4.07 2.75 -2.43
CA GLY A 280 4.56 2.80 -3.80
C GLY A 280 3.54 3.30 -4.80
N ARG A 281 2.55 4.09 -4.40
CA ARG A 281 1.50 4.61 -5.27
C ARG A 281 1.85 5.99 -5.79
N ALA A 282 1.29 6.36 -6.95
CA ALA A 282 1.42 7.72 -7.45
C ALA A 282 0.58 8.68 -6.58
N CYS A 283 1.11 9.88 -6.31
CA CYS A 283 0.51 10.87 -5.42
C CYS A 283 0.32 12.22 -6.12
N GLY A 284 -0.91 12.71 -6.15
CA GLY A 284 -1.25 14.07 -6.53
C GLY A 284 -1.86 14.83 -5.36
N ILE A 285 -1.58 16.13 -5.25
CA ILE A 285 -2.14 16.98 -4.20
C ILE A 285 -3.26 17.85 -4.77
N LEU A 286 -4.42 17.82 -4.13
CA LEU A 286 -5.53 18.71 -4.46
C LEU A 286 -5.73 19.71 -3.31
N ILE A 287 -5.38 20.96 -3.53
CA ILE A 287 -5.59 22.08 -2.58
C ILE A 287 -7.02 22.56 -2.77
N ASN A 288 -7.94 22.02 -1.95
CA ASN A 288 -9.36 22.28 -2.05
C ASN A 288 -9.80 23.53 -1.27
N LYS A 289 -10.99 24.04 -1.57
CA LYS A 289 -11.58 25.27 -1.02
C LYS A 289 -10.82 26.55 -1.44
N ARG A 290 -10.27 26.53 -2.66
CA ARG A 290 -9.58 27.71 -3.22
C ARG A 290 -10.46 28.97 -3.30
N ASP A 291 -11.78 28.78 -3.32
CA ASP A 291 -12.78 29.84 -3.32
C ASP A 291 -12.86 30.62 -2.00
N LEU A 292 -12.31 30.08 -0.90
CA LEU A 292 -12.33 30.69 0.42
C LEU A 292 -11.01 31.40 0.80
N VAL A 293 -10.00 31.38 -0.08
CA VAL A 293 -8.69 31.95 0.22
C VAL A 293 -8.14 32.80 -0.93
N ALA A 294 -7.23 33.71 -0.62
CA ALA A 294 -6.53 34.51 -1.61
C ALA A 294 -5.45 33.69 -2.34
N ARG A 295 -5.00 34.16 -3.51
CA ARG A 295 -3.96 33.47 -4.33
C ARG A 295 -2.63 33.35 -3.60
N GLU A 296 -2.29 34.31 -2.76
CA GLU A 296 -1.07 34.33 -1.94
C GLU A 296 -1.04 33.10 -1.01
N ARG A 297 -2.18 32.79 -0.41
CA ARG A 297 -2.31 31.62 0.47
C ARG A 297 -2.10 30.30 -0.27
N LEU A 298 -2.59 30.18 -1.49
CA LEU A 298 -2.37 28.99 -2.32
C LEU A 298 -0.88 28.81 -2.63
N ARG A 299 -0.17 29.89 -2.98
CA ARG A 299 1.28 29.86 -3.23
C ARG A 299 2.07 29.44 -1.98
N GLU A 300 1.72 29.98 -0.80
CA GLU A 300 2.36 29.58 0.46
C GLU A 300 2.24 28.07 0.72
N ILE A 301 1.08 27.48 0.38
CA ILE A 301 0.87 26.03 0.52
C ILE A 301 1.72 25.28 -0.51
N GLU A 302 1.76 25.71 -1.76
CA GLU A 302 2.58 25.13 -2.82
C GLU A 302 4.07 25.19 -2.47
N ASP A 303 4.56 26.32 -1.98
CA ASP A 303 5.94 26.49 -1.51
C ASP A 303 6.26 25.58 -0.32
N THR A 304 5.30 25.45 0.61
CA THR A 304 5.45 24.54 1.76
C THR A 304 5.51 23.07 1.30
N LEU A 305 4.69 22.67 0.33
CA LEU A 305 4.74 21.33 -0.27
C LEU A 305 6.11 21.08 -0.92
N ALA A 306 6.61 22.01 -1.70
CA ALA A 306 7.91 21.88 -2.36
C ALA A 306 9.07 21.68 -1.38
N VAL A 307 9.01 22.31 -0.19
CA VAL A 307 10.02 22.15 0.87
C VAL A 307 9.84 20.87 1.68
N ARG A 308 8.59 20.47 1.95
CA ARG A 308 8.30 19.34 2.86
C ARG A 308 8.24 17.98 2.18
N MET A 309 8.05 17.95 0.85
CA MET A 309 7.88 16.73 0.06
C MET A 309 8.93 16.64 -1.05
N THR A 310 10.19 16.80 -0.69
CA THR A 310 11.34 16.85 -1.61
C THR A 310 11.57 15.54 -2.35
N ASP A 311 11.26 14.41 -1.73
CA ASP A 311 11.56 13.08 -2.28
C ASP A 311 10.49 12.66 -3.31
N LEU A 312 9.22 12.96 -3.07
CA LEU A 312 8.12 12.60 -3.97
C LEU A 312 7.81 13.72 -4.98
N LYS A 313 8.00 14.99 -4.61
CA LYS A 313 7.67 16.18 -5.41
C LYS A 313 6.30 16.07 -6.08
N PRO A 314 5.20 15.83 -5.34
CA PRO A 314 3.91 15.58 -5.96
C PRO A 314 3.38 16.83 -6.65
N PRO A 315 2.81 16.72 -7.86
CA PRO A 315 2.15 17.84 -8.51
C PRO A 315 0.92 18.26 -7.69
N ALA A 316 0.71 19.57 -7.60
CA ALA A 316 -0.38 20.16 -6.85
C ALA A 316 -1.35 20.91 -7.78
N LEU A 317 -2.65 20.75 -7.52
CA LEU A 317 -3.72 21.45 -8.24
C LEU A 317 -4.65 22.14 -7.26
N SER A 318 -4.83 23.45 -7.42
CA SER A 318 -5.76 24.24 -6.60
C SER A 318 -7.18 24.17 -7.16
N ILE A 319 -8.13 23.61 -6.38
CA ILE A 319 -9.51 23.36 -6.79
C ILE A 319 -10.53 23.93 -5.81
N SER A 320 -11.76 24.03 -6.25
CA SER A 320 -12.94 24.12 -5.38
C SER A 320 -13.93 23.02 -5.76
N ALA A 321 -14.00 22.01 -4.95
CA ALA A 321 -14.96 20.92 -5.14
C ALA A 321 -16.43 21.43 -5.08
N LEU A 322 -16.69 22.51 -4.34
CA LEU A 322 -18.01 23.11 -4.21
C LEU A 322 -18.43 23.84 -5.49
N THR A 323 -17.59 24.75 -6.00
CA THR A 323 -17.90 25.59 -7.17
C THR A 323 -17.57 24.88 -8.50
N GLY A 324 -16.72 23.86 -8.49
CA GLY A 324 -16.21 23.19 -9.68
C GLY A 324 -14.95 23.83 -10.27
N ALA A 325 -14.46 24.93 -9.72
CA ALA A 325 -13.29 25.62 -10.25
C ALA A 325 -12.04 24.72 -10.18
N GLY A 326 -11.42 24.43 -11.34
CA GLY A 326 -10.22 23.60 -11.48
C GLY A 326 -10.46 22.08 -11.36
N THR A 327 -11.70 21.62 -11.16
CA THR A 327 -11.98 20.17 -11.10
C THR A 327 -11.92 19.49 -12.46
N ASP A 328 -12.06 20.25 -13.52
CA ASP A 328 -11.87 19.80 -14.92
C ASP A 328 -10.47 19.24 -15.20
N LYS A 329 -9.46 19.68 -14.45
CA LYS A 329 -8.06 19.26 -14.60
C LYS A 329 -7.69 18.04 -13.74
N VAL A 330 -8.57 17.60 -12.84
CA VAL A 330 -8.23 16.52 -11.89
C VAL A 330 -7.96 15.20 -12.60
N MET A 331 -8.79 14.83 -13.56
CA MET A 331 -8.61 13.56 -14.25
C MET A 331 -7.41 13.59 -15.22
N SER A 332 -7.10 14.73 -15.81
CA SER A 332 -5.88 14.93 -16.58
C SER A 332 -4.62 14.75 -15.70
N LEU A 333 -4.63 15.27 -14.48
CA LEU A 333 -3.58 15.03 -13.50
C LEU A 333 -3.47 13.55 -13.13
N VAL A 334 -4.59 12.85 -12.95
CA VAL A 334 -4.61 11.40 -12.69
C VAL A 334 -3.96 10.64 -13.84
N ALA A 335 -4.33 10.96 -15.09
CA ALA A 335 -3.77 10.32 -16.27
C ALA A 335 -2.24 10.53 -16.37
N GLN A 336 -1.75 11.75 -16.13
CA GLN A 336 -0.32 12.05 -16.11
C GLN A 336 0.42 11.23 -15.02
N LEU A 337 -0.13 11.18 -13.81
CA LEU A 337 0.44 10.41 -12.72
C LEU A 337 0.47 8.91 -13.00
N TYR A 338 -0.58 8.38 -13.63
CA TYR A 338 -0.65 6.99 -14.01
C TYR A 338 0.38 6.63 -15.08
N VAL A 339 0.55 7.47 -16.10
CA VAL A 339 1.59 7.30 -17.13
C VAL A 339 2.98 7.31 -16.49
N ALA A 340 3.27 8.29 -15.63
CA ALA A 340 4.56 8.37 -14.94
C ALA A 340 4.81 7.16 -14.02
N HIS A 341 3.76 6.65 -13.37
CA HIS A 341 3.83 5.49 -12.48
C HIS A 341 4.16 4.20 -13.22
N ASN A 342 3.64 4.04 -14.43
CA ASN A 342 3.83 2.85 -15.26
C ASN A 342 4.91 3.02 -16.34
N LEU A 343 5.62 4.16 -16.34
CA LEU A 343 6.61 4.48 -17.37
C LEU A 343 7.66 3.39 -17.49
N ARG A 344 7.85 2.89 -18.71
CA ARG A 344 8.88 1.93 -19.06
C ARG A 344 9.94 2.62 -19.92
N ILE A 345 11.16 2.64 -19.41
CA ILE A 345 12.30 3.31 -20.03
C ILE A 345 13.22 2.25 -20.61
N PRO A 346 13.63 2.37 -21.91
CA PRO A 346 14.59 1.45 -22.51
C PRO A 346 15.90 1.40 -21.72
N THR A 347 16.48 0.21 -21.58
CA THR A 347 17.69 0.01 -20.79
C THR A 347 18.87 0.88 -21.24
N HIS A 348 19.01 1.11 -22.55
CA HIS A 348 20.08 1.94 -23.09
C HIS A 348 19.95 3.40 -22.65
N GLU A 349 18.74 3.96 -22.61
CA GLU A 349 18.52 5.34 -22.15
C GLU A 349 18.86 5.51 -20.66
N VAL A 350 18.47 4.54 -19.83
CA VAL A 350 18.82 4.54 -18.40
C VAL A 350 20.35 4.45 -18.22
N ALA A 351 21.00 3.59 -19.01
CA ALA A 351 22.44 3.42 -18.94
C ALA A 351 23.19 4.69 -19.41
N GLU A 352 22.75 5.30 -20.51
CA GLU A 352 23.31 6.56 -21.02
C GLU A 352 23.17 7.69 -20.00
N LEU A 353 21.97 7.86 -19.41
CA LEU A 353 21.77 8.86 -18.38
C LEU A 353 22.70 8.64 -17.17
N VAL A 354 22.74 7.40 -16.64
CA VAL A 354 23.58 7.10 -15.47
C VAL A 354 25.04 7.30 -15.79
N ASN A 355 25.55 6.92 -16.97
CA ASN A 355 26.92 7.18 -17.40
C ASN A 355 27.21 8.68 -17.43
N ALA A 356 26.32 9.49 -18.02
CA ALA A 356 26.48 10.95 -18.07
C ALA A 356 26.46 11.57 -16.65
N LEU A 357 25.69 11.01 -15.72
CA LEU A 357 25.68 11.44 -14.31
C LEU A 357 26.98 11.10 -13.59
N VAL A 358 27.54 9.90 -13.86
CA VAL A 358 28.83 9.46 -13.31
C VAL A 358 29.96 10.31 -13.87
N ASP A 359 29.95 10.68 -15.15
CA ASP A 359 30.95 11.55 -15.76
C ASP A 359 30.90 12.99 -15.17
N ARG A 360 29.69 13.49 -14.93
CA ARG A 360 29.49 14.83 -14.35
C ARG A 360 29.81 14.91 -12.85
N ASN A 361 29.45 13.87 -12.11
CA ASN A 361 29.69 13.75 -10.67
C ASN A 361 30.16 12.32 -10.37
N PRO A 362 31.49 12.10 -10.40
CA PRO A 362 32.04 10.75 -10.23
C PRO A 362 31.63 10.10 -8.91
N ALA A 363 31.33 8.81 -8.98
CA ALA A 363 31.13 8.01 -7.79
C ALA A 363 32.36 8.03 -6.87
N PRO A 364 32.23 7.72 -5.58
CA PRO A 364 33.36 7.72 -4.64
C PRO A 364 34.54 6.91 -5.13
N LYS A 365 35.76 7.33 -4.70
CA LYS A 365 37.03 6.72 -5.15
C LYS A 365 37.02 5.19 -5.00
N GLY A 366 37.23 4.48 -6.12
CA GLY A 366 37.23 3.02 -6.19
C GLY A 366 35.88 2.37 -6.46
N VAL A 367 34.79 3.16 -6.59
CA VAL A 367 33.47 2.68 -7.03
C VAL A 367 33.31 2.97 -8.52
N LYS A 368 32.90 1.96 -9.29
CA LYS A 368 32.46 2.11 -10.68
C LYS A 368 31.00 1.64 -10.79
N ILE A 369 30.21 2.31 -11.60
CA ILE A 369 28.82 1.94 -11.91
C ILE A 369 28.76 1.69 -13.43
N PRO A 370 29.16 0.49 -13.88
CA PRO A 370 29.30 0.20 -15.31
C PRO A 370 27.96 0.02 -16.02
N PHE A 371 26.88 -0.23 -15.29
CA PHE A 371 25.57 -0.53 -15.88
C PHE A 371 24.43 -0.11 -14.97
N ALA A 372 23.34 0.32 -15.58
CA ALA A 372 22.07 0.63 -14.93
C ALA A 372 20.90 0.20 -15.81
N ALA A 373 19.81 -0.23 -15.19
CA ALA A 373 18.60 -0.62 -15.91
C ALA A 373 17.36 -0.35 -15.06
N GLN A 374 16.24 -0.10 -15.71
CA GLN A 374 14.94 -0.20 -15.06
C GLN A 374 14.56 -1.67 -14.90
N THR A 375 14.25 -2.07 -13.67
CA THR A 375 13.95 -3.47 -13.32
C THR A 375 12.49 -3.70 -12.91
N GLY A 376 11.66 -2.67 -12.99
CA GLY A 376 10.22 -2.77 -12.74
C GLY A 376 9.51 -1.44 -12.91
N THR A 377 8.20 -1.52 -13.04
CA THR A 377 7.25 -0.41 -13.09
C THR A 377 6.33 -0.48 -11.85
N SER A 378 5.48 0.49 -11.66
CA SER A 378 4.38 0.53 -10.67
C SER A 378 4.78 0.23 -9.22
N PRO A 379 5.73 0.94 -8.62
CA PRO A 379 6.43 2.15 -9.08
C PRO A 379 7.72 1.84 -9.87
N PRO A 380 8.27 2.83 -10.61
CA PRO A 380 9.54 2.68 -11.32
C PRO A 380 10.69 2.25 -10.40
N ARG A 381 11.32 1.12 -10.72
CA ARG A 381 12.43 0.52 -9.99
C ARG A 381 13.66 0.46 -10.88
N PHE A 382 14.79 0.95 -10.38
CA PHE A 382 16.04 0.96 -11.10
C PHE A 382 17.10 0.17 -10.32
N THR A 383 17.95 -0.55 -11.03
CA THR A 383 19.10 -1.24 -10.44
C THR A 383 20.37 -0.66 -11.03
N LEU A 384 21.24 -0.17 -10.16
CA LEU A 384 22.59 0.26 -10.49
C LEU A 384 23.57 -0.88 -10.14
N PHE A 385 24.36 -1.30 -11.10
CA PHE A 385 25.38 -2.32 -10.90
C PHE A 385 26.70 -1.63 -10.54
N ALA A 386 27.17 -1.82 -9.33
CA ALA A 386 28.36 -1.18 -8.82
C ALA A 386 29.44 -2.20 -8.43
N THR A 387 30.74 -1.87 -8.63
CA THR A 387 31.84 -2.74 -8.21
C THR A 387 31.91 -2.89 -6.70
N ARG A 388 31.52 -1.87 -5.95
CA ARG A 388 31.47 -1.84 -4.48
C ARG A 388 30.15 -1.20 -4.02
N PRO A 389 29.04 -1.93 -4.03
CA PRO A 389 27.74 -1.38 -3.68
C PRO A 389 27.66 -0.73 -2.29
N LYS A 390 28.39 -1.30 -1.33
CA LYS A 390 28.41 -0.83 0.07
C LYS A 390 29.12 0.52 0.26
N ASP A 391 29.96 0.90 -0.69
CA ASP A 391 30.75 2.13 -0.62
C ASP A 391 30.06 3.31 -1.33
N VAL A 392 28.86 3.11 -1.88
CA VAL A 392 28.04 4.17 -2.48
C VAL A 392 27.23 4.89 -1.40
N PRO A 393 27.46 6.19 -1.15
CA PRO A 393 26.75 6.93 -0.13
C PRO A 393 25.27 7.14 -0.53
N GLU A 394 24.37 7.24 0.45
CA GLU A 394 22.96 7.60 0.23
C GLU A 394 22.80 8.91 -0.55
N GLY A 395 23.62 9.91 -0.25
CA GLY A 395 23.59 11.19 -0.97
C GLY A 395 23.84 11.04 -2.47
N TYR A 396 24.67 10.07 -2.89
CA TYR A 396 24.89 9.78 -4.29
C TYR A 396 23.67 9.08 -4.92
N LEU A 397 23.01 8.19 -4.20
CA LEU A 397 21.78 7.56 -4.65
C LEU A 397 20.67 8.59 -4.84
N ARG A 398 20.51 9.50 -3.89
CA ARG A 398 19.55 10.63 -4.01
C ARG A 398 19.87 11.54 -5.20
N TYR A 399 21.14 11.78 -5.50
CA TYR A 399 21.53 12.51 -6.70
C TYR A 399 21.06 11.82 -7.97
N VAL A 400 21.31 10.51 -8.11
CA VAL A 400 20.87 9.72 -9.26
C VAL A 400 19.34 9.66 -9.34
N GLU A 401 18.67 9.44 -8.21
CA GLU A 401 17.20 9.42 -8.13
C GLU A 401 16.57 10.74 -8.60
N ASN A 402 17.06 11.86 -8.08
CA ASN A 402 16.59 13.18 -8.48
C ASN A 402 16.81 13.43 -9.97
N SER A 403 17.94 13.01 -10.51
CA SER A 403 18.25 13.15 -11.93
C SER A 403 17.34 12.30 -12.82
N LEU A 404 17.04 11.05 -12.39
CA LEU A 404 16.04 10.21 -13.06
C LEU A 404 14.66 10.85 -13.02
N ARG A 405 14.27 11.38 -11.86
CA ARG A 405 12.99 12.06 -11.66
C ARG A 405 12.84 13.27 -12.58
N GLU A 406 13.85 14.10 -12.67
CA GLU A 406 13.85 15.29 -13.52
C GLU A 406 13.88 14.95 -15.00
N ARG A 407 14.67 13.95 -15.40
CA ARG A 407 14.82 13.57 -16.82
C ARG A 407 13.55 12.95 -17.40
N TYR A 408 12.81 12.19 -16.58
CA TYR A 408 11.63 11.43 -17.02
C TYR A 408 10.34 11.95 -16.40
N GLU A 409 10.35 13.13 -15.78
CA GLU A 409 9.17 13.78 -15.19
C GLU A 409 8.41 12.90 -14.19
N LEU A 410 9.14 12.10 -13.39
CA LEU A 410 8.57 11.18 -12.40
C LEU A 410 8.12 11.92 -11.12
N TYR A 411 7.36 13.01 -11.29
CA TYR A 411 6.79 13.79 -10.20
C TYR A 411 5.58 13.10 -9.59
N GLY A 412 5.52 13.08 -8.26
CA GLY A 412 4.45 12.39 -7.53
C GLY A 412 4.57 10.85 -7.56
N VAL A 413 5.66 10.31 -8.08
CA VAL A 413 5.87 8.87 -8.20
C VAL A 413 7.11 8.46 -7.38
N SER A 414 6.98 7.39 -6.59
CA SER A 414 8.12 6.78 -5.90
C SER A 414 9.11 6.23 -6.91
N VAL A 415 10.37 6.66 -6.82
CA VAL A 415 11.48 6.08 -7.59
C VAL A 415 12.30 5.21 -6.65
N ARG A 416 12.44 3.93 -6.96
CA ARG A 416 13.18 3.01 -6.10
C ARG A 416 14.50 2.62 -6.74
N LEU A 417 15.61 2.97 -6.08
CA LEU A 417 16.95 2.58 -6.50
C LEU A 417 17.46 1.38 -5.69
N ARG A 418 18.03 0.40 -6.38
CA ARG A 418 18.74 -0.72 -5.76
C ARG A 418 20.17 -0.78 -6.29
N LEU A 419 21.10 -1.13 -5.41
CA LEU A 419 22.48 -1.42 -5.78
C LEU A 419 22.68 -2.94 -5.84
N LYS A 420 23.28 -3.42 -6.92
CA LYS A 420 23.76 -4.80 -7.05
C LYS A 420 25.24 -4.82 -7.37
N SER A 421 25.92 -5.91 -6.99
CA SER A 421 27.30 -6.11 -7.42
C SER A 421 27.37 -6.35 -8.92
N SER A 422 28.34 -5.73 -9.58
CA SER A 422 28.62 -5.92 -11.00
C SER A 422 29.45 -7.18 -11.30
N ARG A 423 29.58 -8.09 -10.32
CA ARG A 423 30.31 -9.37 -10.47
C ARG A 423 29.40 -10.44 -11.02
#